data_b44e674265aeabb04495a69c0942ecf0
#
_entry.id   b44e674265aeabb04495a69c0942ecf0
#
_cell.length_a   1.000
_cell.length_b   1.000
_cell.length_c   1.000
_cell.angle_alpha   90.00
_cell.angle_beta   90.00
_cell.angle_gamma   90.00
#
_symmetry.space_group_name_H-M   'P 1'
#
loop_
_entity.id
_entity.type
_entity.pdbx_description
1 polymer ?
#
loop_
_entity_poly.entity_id
_entity_poly.type
_entity_poly.pdbx_seq_one_letter_code
_entity_poly.pdbx_strand_id
1 'polypeptide(L)'
;MYNTLSCPRCGATVREYRNPAPTVDVVIYDQELGVVLIERANIPHGFALPGGFVDVGESVEDAAVREMREETGLDVELTGLLGVYSRPDRDPRGHTVATVFTGRARDPAALRAGDDARRAAFYPLAALPGGIVFDHAEILQDFMKARSGLRTPAPVWKKDGNDAWDMKA
;
A
#
# COMPACT_ATOMS: atom_id res chain seq x y z
N MET A 1 -9.31 -22.04 -5.62
CA MET A 1 -10.76 -22.35 -5.72
C MET A 1 -11.29 -21.64 -6.95
N TYR A 2 -12.19 -22.24 -7.72
CA TYR A 2 -12.82 -21.57 -8.89
C TYR A 2 -14.33 -21.66 -8.79
N ASN A 3 -15.02 -20.67 -9.33
CA ASN A 3 -16.45 -20.70 -9.56
C ASN A 3 -16.71 -21.16 -10.98
N THR A 4 -17.87 -21.76 -11.18
CA THR A 4 -18.38 -22.10 -12.51
C THR A 4 -19.46 -21.10 -12.90
N LEU A 5 -19.25 -20.40 -14.00
CA LEU A 5 -20.18 -19.42 -14.55
C LEU A 5 -20.70 -19.90 -15.91
N SER A 6 -21.90 -19.49 -16.26
CA SER A 6 -22.42 -19.67 -17.63
C SER A 6 -22.11 -18.44 -18.47
N CYS A 7 -21.49 -18.62 -19.63
CA CYS A 7 -21.24 -17.54 -20.55
C CYS A 7 -22.57 -16.91 -21.01
N PRO A 8 -22.80 -15.61 -20.82
CA PRO A 8 -24.07 -14.96 -21.16
C PRO A 8 -24.35 -14.93 -22.67
N ARG A 9 -23.31 -15.12 -23.49
CA ARG A 9 -23.43 -15.08 -24.97
C ARG A 9 -23.76 -16.44 -25.58
N CYS A 10 -23.20 -17.55 -25.03
CA CYS A 10 -23.34 -18.87 -25.67
C CYS A 10 -23.74 -20.00 -24.70
N GLY A 11 -23.93 -19.72 -23.42
CA GLY A 11 -24.29 -20.71 -22.41
C GLY A 11 -23.15 -21.67 -22.01
N ALA A 12 -21.99 -21.59 -22.62
CA ALA A 12 -20.86 -22.48 -22.28
C ALA A 12 -20.40 -22.26 -20.83
N THR A 13 -20.02 -23.36 -20.17
CA THR A 13 -19.46 -23.30 -18.84
C THR A 13 -18.04 -22.75 -18.86
N VAL A 14 -17.79 -21.66 -18.11
CA VAL A 14 -16.49 -21.05 -17.91
C VAL A 14 -16.07 -21.16 -16.45
N ARG A 15 -14.76 -21.27 -16.21
CA ARG A 15 -14.17 -21.27 -14.86
C ARG A 15 -13.64 -19.89 -14.56
N GLU A 16 -14.06 -19.32 -13.43
CA GLU A 16 -13.52 -18.11 -12.86
C GLU A 16 -12.66 -18.46 -11.65
N TYR A 17 -11.38 -18.15 -11.71
CA TYR A 17 -10.50 -18.31 -10.54
C TYR A 17 -10.67 -17.11 -9.62
N ARG A 18 -10.95 -17.37 -8.34
CA ARG A 18 -10.99 -16.35 -7.30
C ARG A 18 -9.73 -16.47 -6.43
N ASN A 19 -8.82 -15.56 -6.66
CA ASN A 19 -7.64 -15.36 -5.85
C ASN A 19 -7.82 -14.12 -4.97
N PRO A 20 -7.11 -14.02 -3.83
CA PRO A 20 -6.99 -12.74 -3.14
C PRO A 20 -6.46 -11.69 -4.09
N ALA A 21 -7.00 -10.47 -4.01
CA ALA A 21 -6.52 -9.37 -4.83
C ALA A 21 -5.18 -8.84 -4.29
N PRO A 22 -4.14 -8.70 -5.13
CA PRO A 22 -2.88 -8.10 -4.71
C PRO A 22 -3.07 -6.60 -4.51
N THR A 23 -2.55 -6.08 -3.38
CA THR A 23 -2.52 -4.64 -3.07
C THR A 23 -1.14 -4.25 -2.57
N VAL A 24 -0.88 -2.96 -2.56
CA VAL A 24 0.31 -2.36 -1.97
C VAL A 24 -0.09 -1.25 -1.03
N ASP A 25 0.65 -1.10 0.06
CA ASP A 25 0.57 0.05 0.97
C ASP A 25 1.99 0.56 1.24
N VAL A 26 2.15 1.86 1.47
CA VAL A 26 3.47 2.44 1.77
C VAL A 26 3.42 3.24 3.06
N VAL A 27 4.29 2.90 4.00
CA VAL A 27 4.58 3.74 5.15
C VAL A 27 5.59 4.80 4.73
N ILE A 28 5.09 5.94 4.22
CA ILE A 28 5.93 7.09 3.91
C ILE A 28 6.28 7.77 5.24
N TYR A 29 7.56 7.78 5.58
CA TYR A 29 8.01 8.32 6.86
C TYR A 29 9.05 9.41 6.68
N ASP A 30 8.84 10.50 7.41
CA ASP A 30 9.78 11.58 7.61
C ASP A 30 10.13 11.70 9.11
N GLN A 31 11.39 12.02 9.41
CA GLN A 31 11.88 12.02 10.79
C GLN A 31 11.29 13.13 11.67
N GLU A 32 10.98 14.27 11.05
CA GLU A 32 10.43 15.46 11.73
C GLU A 32 8.90 15.51 11.64
N LEU A 33 8.34 15.13 10.48
CA LEU A 33 6.92 15.28 10.20
C LEU A 33 6.09 14.06 10.60
N GLY A 34 6.69 12.85 10.65
CA GLY A 34 6.01 11.60 10.97
C GLY A 34 5.64 10.78 9.74
N VAL A 35 4.47 10.13 9.76
CA VAL A 35 3.97 9.27 8.68
C VAL A 35 2.87 9.95 7.90
N VAL A 36 2.80 9.70 6.58
CA VAL A 36 1.69 10.13 5.75
C VAL A 36 0.50 9.20 5.97
N LEU A 37 -0.66 9.80 6.27
CA LEU A 37 -1.96 9.13 6.19
C LEU A 37 -2.87 9.91 5.27
N ILE A 38 -3.77 9.19 4.60
CA ILE A 38 -4.87 9.74 3.83
C ILE A 38 -6.18 9.59 4.62
N GLU A 39 -7.07 10.58 4.52
CA GLU A 39 -8.46 10.48 4.95
C GLU A 39 -9.28 10.02 3.75
N ARG A 40 -9.82 8.81 3.83
CA ARG A 40 -10.51 8.16 2.72
C ARG A 40 -11.83 8.86 2.36
N ALA A 41 -12.03 9.12 1.07
CA ALA A 41 -13.31 9.58 0.55
C ALA A 41 -14.34 8.44 0.46
N ASN A 42 -13.88 7.20 0.23
CA ASN A 42 -14.68 6.01 0.01
C ASN A 42 -14.75 5.10 1.25
N ILE A 43 -15.77 4.24 1.30
CA ILE A 43 -15.96 3.24 2.37
C ILE A 43 -14.82 2.17 2.32
N PRO A 44 -14.28 1.78 3.49
CA PRO A 44 -14.54 2.32 4.82
C PRO A 44 -13.96 3.74 4.99
N HIS A 45 -14.75 4.65 5.60
CA HIS A 45 -14.28 5.99 5.92
C HIS A 45 -13.35 5.95 7.13
N GLY A 46 -12.30 6.74 7.12
CA GLY A 46 -11.30 6.83 8.17
C GLY A 46 -9.91 7.12 7.60
N PHE A 47 -8.91 7.01 8.44
CA PHE A 47 -7.52 7.19 8.05
C PHE A 47 -6.90 5.89 7.57
N ALA A 48 -6.06 5.96 6.56
CA ALA A 48 -5.36 4.80 6.01
C ALA A 48 -3.93 5.19 5.60
N LEU A 49 -3.05 4.20 5.51
CA LEU A 49 -1.83 4.32 4.71
C LEU A 49 -2.23 4.53 3.24
N PRO A 50 -1.48 5.32 2.49
CA PRO A 50 -1.68 5.40 1.05
C PRO A 50 -1.31 4.07 0.39
N GLY A 51 -2.10 3.69 -0.63
CA GLY A 51 -1.94 2.42 -1.33
C GLY A 51 -3.18 1.99 -2.09
N GLY A 52 -3.03 0.98 -2.94
CA GLY A 52 -4.11 0.51 -3.80
C GLY A 52 -3.86 -0.85 -4.41
N PHE A 53 -4.61 -1.16 -5.47
CA PHE A 53 -4.49 -2.43 -6.17
C PHE A 53 -3.31 -2.43 -7.14
N VAL A 54 -2.70 -3.62 -7.28
CA VAL A 54 -1.68 -3.86 -8.30
C VAL A 54 -2.38 -4.11 -9.63
N ASP A 55 -2.01 -3.37 -10.66
CA ASP A 55 -2.55 -3.54 -11.99
C ASP A 55 -1.89 -4.71 -12.73
N VAL A 56 -2.60 -5.25 -13.73
CA VAL A 56 -2.04 -6.32 -14.57
C VAL A 56 -0.85 -5.80 -15.37
N GLY A 57 0.29 -6.43 -15.18
CA GLY A 57 1.51 -6.11 -15.93
C GLY A 57 2.48 -5.18 -15.20
N GLU A 58 2.15 -4.73 -13.98
CA GLU A 58 3.11 -4.00 -13.14
C GLU A 58 3.67 -4.86 -12.00
N SER A 59 4.83 -4.48 -11.49
CA SER A 59 5.38 -5.05 -10.26
C SER A 59 4.76 -4.38 -9.03
N VAL A 60 4.85 -5.02 -7.86
CA VAL A 60 4.36 -4.43 -6.61
C VAL A 60 5.12 -3.14 -6.24
N GLU A 61 6.37 -3.02 -6.64
CA GLU A 61 7.17 -1.80 -6.45
C GLU A 61 6.69 -0.66 -7.36
N ASP A 62 6.40 -0.96 -8.64
CA ASP A 62 5.85 0.03 -9.59
C ASP A 62 4.47 0.50 -9.12
N ALA A 63 3.60 -0.44 -8.72
CA ALA A 63 2.28 -0.15 -8.14
C ALA A 63 2.41 0.79 -6.93
N ALA A 64 3.31 0.47 -5.99
CA ALA A 64 3.53 1.30 -4.81
C ALA A 64 3.93 2.74 -5.18
N VAL A 65 4.86 2.92 -6.11
CA VAL A 65 5.29 4.26 -6.55
C VAL A 65 4.18 4.99 -7.29
N ARG A 66 3.41 4.31 -8.14
CA ARG A 66 2.25 4.88 -8.86
C ARG A 66 1.20 5.37 -7.88
N GLU A 67 0.76 4.51 -6.95
CA GLU A 67 -0.27 4.85 -5.95
C GLU A 67 0.16 6.05 -5.08
N MET A 68 1.44 6.13 -4.69
CA MET A 68 1.93 7.29 -3.95
C MET A 68 1.78 8.59 -4.72
N ARG A 69 2.04 8.59 -6.02
CA ARG A 69 1.83 9.78 -6.87
C ARG A 69 0.35 10.12 -7.03
N GLU A 70 -0.50 9.12 -7.21
CA GLU A 70 -1.95 9.30 -7.42
C GLU A 70 -2.63 9.79 -6.15
N GLU A 71 -2.41 9.16 -5.00
CA GLU A 71 -3.11 9.46 -3.75
C GLU A 71 -2.49 10.61 -2.94
N THR A 72 -1.18 10.85 -3.09
CA THR A 72 -0.46 11.81 -2.24
C THR A 72 0.30 12.88 -3.00
N GLY A 73 0.42 12.75 -4.32
CA GLY A 73 1.24 13.64 -5.16
C GLY A 73 2.75 13.54 -4.91
N LEU A 74 3.19 12.61 -4.06
CA LEU A 74 4.58 12.48 -3.68
C LEU A 74 5.35 11.57 -4.65
N ASP A 75 6.58 11.98 -4.97
CA ASP A 75 7.59 11.09 -5.55
C ASP A 75 8.31 10.39 -4.38
N VAL A 76 8.07 9.08 -4.27
CA VAL A 76 8.53 8.28 -3.12
C VAL A 76 9.64 7.34 -3.54
N GLU A 77 10.72 7.34 -2.76
CA GLU A 77 11.74 6.31 -2.81
C GLU A 77 11.40 5.20 -1.82
N LEU A 78 11.19 3.98 -2.31
CA LEU A 78 11.00 2.81 -1.46
C LEU A 78 12.32 2.47 -0.75
N THR A 79 12.25 2.30 0.58
CA THR A 79 13.43 2.08 1.41
C THR A 79 13.54 0.67 1.96
N GLY A 80 12.44 -0.11 1.92
CA GLY A 80 12.44 -1.50 2.35
C GLY A 80 11.07 -2.15 2.25
N LEU A 81 11.02 -3.48 2.28
CA LEU A 81 9.81 -4.26 2.42
C LEU A 81 9.52 -4.44 3.92
N LEU A 82 8.43 -3.85 4.41
CA LEU A 82 8.02 -4.01 5.81
C LEU A 82 7.44 -5.40 6.05
N GLY A 83 6.59 -5.89 5.15
CA GLY A 83 6.01 -7.22 5.25
C GLY A 83 4.87 -7.46 4.27
N VAL A 84 4.30 -8.68 4.36
CA VAL A 84 3.09 -9.06 3.63
C VAL A 84 1.98 -9.27 4.65
N TYR A 85 0.84 -8.64 4.42
CA TYR A 85 -0.35 -8.70 5.26
C TYR A 85 -1.49 -9.33 4.46
N SER A 86 -1.93 -10.51 4.88
CA SER A 86 -2.81 -11.36 4.06
C SER A 86 -3.93 -12.04 4.83
N ARG A 87 -4.24 -11.56 6.02
CA ARG A 87 -5.35 -12.10 6.80
C ARG A 87 -6.66 -11.91 6.00
N PRO A 88 -7.50 -12.97 5.85
CA PRO A 88 -8.68 -12.91 4.97
C PRO A 88 -9.71 -11.82 5.31
N ASP A 89 -9.72 -11.36 6.56
CA ASP A 89 -10.63 -10.37 7.10
C ASP A 89 -10.01 -8.96 7.24
N ARG A 90 -8.79 -8.75 6.71
CA ARG A 90 -8.09 -7.47 6.81
C ARG A 90 -8.81 -6.32 6.10
N ASP A 91 -9.52 -6.63 5.01
CA ASP A 91 -10.30 -5.67 4.22
C ASP A 91 -11.77 -6.12 4.16
N PRO A 92 -12.72 -5.31 4.67
CA PRO A 92 -14.14 -5.67 4.66
C PRO A 92 -14.74 -5.79 3.25
N ARG A 93 -14.07 -5.26 2.22
CA ARG A 93 -14.51 -5.33 0.81
C ARG A 93 -14.23 -6.69 0.17
N GLY A 94 -13.23 -7.44 0.69
CA GLY A 94 -12.85 -8.75 0.19
C GLY A 94 -11.44 -9.15 0.60
N HIS A 95 -11.06 -10.39 0.29
CA HIS A 95 -9.73 -10.89 0.63
C HIS A 95 -8.67 -10.23 -0.25
N THR A 96 -7.76 -9.50 0.37
CA THR A 96 -6.58 -8.87 -0.25
C THR A 96 -5.30 -9.44 0.33
N VAL A 97 -4.22 -9.34 -0.44
CA VAL A 97 -2.84 -9.61 0.02
C VAL A 97 -2.04 -8.33 -0.22
N ALA A 98 -1.74 -7.61 0.85
CA ALA A 98 -0.98 -6.38 0.76
C ALA A 98 0.52 -6.62 0.92
N THR A 99 1.28 -6.13 -0.04
CA THR A 99 2.73 -5.96 0.08
C THR A 99 2.99 -4.55 0.62
N VAL A 100 3.52 -4.45 1.84
CA VAL A 100 3.71 -3.17 2.52
C VAL A 100 5.16 -2.77 2.49
N PHE A 101 5.41 -1.59 1.93
CA PHE A 101 6.75 -1.01 1.84
C PHE A 101 6.93 0.11 2.88
N THR A 102 8.18 0.39 3.20
CA THR A 102 8.59 1.66 3.79
C THR A 102 9.09 2.58 2.68
N GLY A 103 8.87 3.88 2.82
CA GLY A 103 9.27 4.84 1.81
C GLY A 103 9.61 6.21 2.40
N ARG A 104 10.32 7.00 1.62
CA ARG A 104 10.65 8.39 1.91
C ARG A 104 10.24 9.28 0.75
N ALA A 105 9.54 10.38 1.03
CA ALA A 105 9.26 11.40 0.04
C ALA A 105 10.55 12.13 -0.36
N ARG A 106 10.76 12.36 -1.66
CA ARG A 106 11.88 13.17 -2.15
C ARG A 106 11.68 14.65 -1.81
N ASP A 107 10.43 15.12 -1.87
CA ASP A 107 10.01 16.45 -1.46
C ASP A 107 8.72 16.34 -0.62
N PRO A 108 8.81 16.35 0.72
CA PRO A 108 7.64 16.29 1.60
C PRO A 108 6.66 17.48 1.42
N ALA A 109 7.14 18.63 0.94
CA ALA A 109 6.30 19.80 0.73
C ALA A 109 5.35 19.66 -0.47
N ALA A 110 5.59 18.70 -1.37
CA ALA A 110 4.72 18.38 -2.50
C ALA A 110 3.45 17.61 -2.10
N LEU A 111 3.29 17.23 -0.81
CA LEU A 111 2.16 16.44 -0.32
C LEU A 111 0.82 17.15 -0.62
N ARG A 112 -0.06 16.46 -1.33
CA ARG A 112 -1.44 16.88 -1.60
C ARG A 112 -2.35 15.66 -1.71
N ALA A 113 -3.61 15.82 -1.33
CA ALA A 113 -4.59 14.74 -1.52
C ALA A 113 -4.85 14.51 -3.03
N GLY A 114 -4.90 13.25 -3.44
CA GLY A 114 -5.39 12.82 -4.74
C GLY A 114 -6.91 12.67 -4.77
N ASP A 115 -7.43 12.14 -5.89
CA ASP A 115 -8.87 12.12 -6.16
C ASP A 115 -9.69 11.25 -5.18
N ASP A 116 -9.09 10.16 -4.67
CA ASP A 116 -9.72 9.22 -3.74
C ASP A 116 -9.54 9.57 -2.25
N ALA A 117 -8.78 10.63 -1.96
CA ALA A 117 -8.51 11.10 -0.62
C ALA A 117 -9.13 12.48 -0.37
N ARG A 118 -9.88 12.63 0.73
CA ARG A 118 -10.37 13.95 1.18
C ARG A 118 -9.22 14.83 1.68
N ARG A 119 -8.20 14.20 2.24
CA ARG A 119 -7.03 14.84 2.83
C ARG A 119 -5.85 13.88 2.83
N ALA A 120 -4.65 14.40 2.63
CA ALA A 120 -3.39 13.74 2.91
C ALA A 120 -2.57 14.64 3.83
N ALA A 121 -1.99 14.07 4.89
CA ALA A 121 -1.18 14.85 5.83
C ALA A 121 -0.13 13.96 6.51
N PHE A 122 0.94 14.58 6.98
CA PHE A 122 1.87 13.95 7.91
C PHE A 122 1.29 13.96 9.33
N TYR A 123 1.49 12.87 10.04
CA TYR A 123 1.08 12.69 11.43
C TYR A 123 2.26 12.18 12.25
N PRO A 124 2.62 12.86 13.35
CA PRO A 124 3.63 12.35 14.27
C PRO A 124 3.25 10.96 14.79
N LEU A 125 4.21 10.04 14.87
CA LEU A 125 3.94 8.67 15.36
C LEU A 125 3.38 8.64 16.78
N ALA A 126 3.70 9.66 17.61
CA ALA A 126 3.18 9.78 18.97
C ALA A 126 1.75 10.35 19.02
N ALA A 127 1.21 10.85 17.90
CA ALA A 127 -0.08 11.53 17.81
C ALA A 127 -0.85 11.09 16.55
N LEU A 128 -0.93 9.79 16.32
CA LEU A 128 -1.71 9.25 15.21
C LEU A 128 -3.21 9.51 15.43
N PRO A 129 -3.98 9.80 14.38
CA PRO A 129 -5.41 10.04 14.50
C PRO A 129 -6.15 8.76 14.89
N GLY A 130 -7.29 8.92 15.56
CA GLY A 130 -8.24 7.83 15.76
C GLY A 130 -8.93 7.44 14.46
N GLY A 131 -9.50 6.21 14.41
CA GLY A 131 -10.27 5.77 13.25
C GLY A 131 -9.40 5.33 12.06
N ILE A 132 -8.21 4.82 12.34
CA ILE A 132 -7.40 4.13 11.33
C ILE A 132 -8.13 2.84 10.93
N VAL A 133 -8.42 2.70 9.64
CA VAL A 133 -9.18 1.58 9.08
C VAL A 133 -8.27 0.45 8.59
N PHE A 134 -8.88 -0.68 8.24
CA PHE A 134 -8.20 -1.92 7.89
C PHE A 134 -7.31 -2.42 9.04
N ASP A 135 -6.25 -3.12 8.71
CA ASP A 135 -5.18 -3.52 9.63
C ASP A 135 -4.02 -2.50 9.69
N HIS A 136 -4.23 -1.27 9.19
CA HIS A 136 -3.17 -0.27 9.08
C HIS A 136 -2.61 0.18 10.43
N ALA A 137 -3.40 0.11 11.50
CA ALA A 137 -2.88 0.34 12.85
C ALA A 137 -1.86 -0.73 13.26
N GLU A 138 -2.07 -2.01 12.87
CA GLU A 138 -1.11 -3.10 13.09
C GLU A 138 0.16 -2.88 12.26
N ILE A 139 0.01 -2.51 10.99
CA ILE A 139 1.14 -2.18 10.10
C ILE A 139 2.01 -1.06 10.69
N LEU A 140 1.38 0.01 11.20
CA LEU A 140 2.11 1.11 11.84
C LEU A 140 2.84 0.68 13.12
N GLN A 141 2.25 -0.22 13.92
CA GLN A 141 2.93 -0.79 15.08
C GLN A 141 4.16 -1.62 14.67
N ASP A 142 4.03 -2.42 13.62
CA ASP A 142 5.14 -3.21 13.08
C ASP A 142 6.25 -2.32 12.50
N PHE A 143 5.88 -1.21 11.85
CA PHE A 143 6.83 -0.19 11.43
C PHE A 143 7.58 0.43 12.61
N MET A 144 6.89 0.78 13.70
CA MET A 144 7.54 1.31 14.90
C MET A 144 8.51 0.30 15.52
N LYS A 145 8.15 -1.00 15.56
CA LYS A 145 9.04 -2.08 16.00
C LYS A 145 10.28 -2.20 15.09
N ALA A 146 10.10 -2.11 13.76
CA ALA A 146 11.20 -2.14 12.82
C ALA A 146 12.19 -0.99 13.05
N ARG A 147 11.68 0.22 13.27
CA ARG A 147 12.50 1.40 13.58
C ARG A 147 13.29 1.28 14.90
N SER A 148 12.73 0.61 15.89
CA SER A 148 13.43 0.36 17.16
C SER A 148 14.45 -0.79 17.10
N GLY A 149 14.66 -1.38 15.91
CA GLY A 149 15.60 -2.51 15.72
C GLY A 149 15.04 -3.87 16.15
N LEU A 150 13.77 -3.93 16.56
CA LEU A 150 13.11 -5.19 16.94
C LEU A 150 12.68 -6.02 15.71
N ARG A 151 12.67 -5.41 14.52
CA ARG A 151 12.38 -6.05 13.24
C ARG A 151 13.19 -5.35 12.14
N THR A 152 13.76 -6.09 11.21
CA THR A 152 14.47 -5.50 10.06
C THR A 152 13.60 -5.65 8.82
N PRO A 153 13.25 -4.56 8.11
CA PRO A 153 12.61 -4.64 6.81
C PRO A 153 13.52 -5.38 5.82
N ALA A 154 12.95 -6.20 4.95
CA ALA A 154 13.71 -6.81 3.87
C ALA A 154 14.07 -5.78 2.79
N PRO A 155 15.18 -5.95 2.05
CA PRO A 155 15.51 -5.08 0.94
C PRO A 155 14.44 -5.17 -0.16
N VAL A 156 14.29 -4.10 -0.93
CA VAL A 156 13.41 -4.05 -2.10
C VAL A 156 14.23 -4.10 -3.38
N TRP A 157 13.64 -4.67 -4.42
CA TRP A 157 14.20 -4.62 -5.77
C TRP A 157 13.97 -3.22 -6.37
N LYS A 158 15.00 -2.66 -7.00
CA LYS A 158 14.91 -1.39 -7.73
C LYS A 158 15.36 -1.60 -9.17
N LYS A 159 14.66 -0.97 -10.09
CA LYS A 159 15.07 -0.96 -11.49
C LYS A 159 16.38 -0.19 -11.64
N ASP A 160 17.34 -0.76 -12.36
CA ASP A 160 18.48 0.00 -12.88
C ASP A 160 18.01 0.94 -14.01
N GLY A 161 18.91 1.78 -14.49
CA GLY A 161 18.61 2.71 -15.60
C GLY A 161 18.27 2.04 -16.93
N ASN A 162 18.33 0.69 -17.02
CA ASN A 162 18.03 -0.12 -18.20
C ASN A 162 16.75 -0.97 -18.03
N ASP A 163 15.84 -0.59 -17.12
CA ASP A 163 14.63 -1.35 -16.79
C ASP A 163 14.87 -2.74 -16.16
N ALA A 164 16.09 -3.07 -15.79
CA ALA A 164 16.39 -4.28 -15.01
C ALA A 164 16.26 -4.03 -13.50
N TRP A 165 15.83 -5.07 -12.77
CA TRP A 165 15.70 -5.01 -11.33
C TRP A 165 17.02 -5.36 -10.64
N ASP A 166 17.49 -4.51 -9.73
CA ASP A 166 18.68 -4.74 -8.89
C ASP A 166 18.32 -4.69 -7.41
N MET A 167 18.85 -5.62 -6.63
CA MET A 167 18.63 -5.68 -5.20
C MET A 167 19.63 -4.76 -4.50
N LYS A 168 19.12 -3.66 -3.93
CA LYS A 168 19.93 -2.81 -3.06
C LYS A 168 19.83 -3.30 -1.61
N ALA A 169 20.97 -3.70 -1.06
CA ALA A 169 21.14 -4.04 0.35
C ALA A 169 21.08 -2.81 1.26
#